data_4520898f69c831572f4351428b4c7272
#
_entry.id   4520898f69c831572f4351428b4c7272
#
_cell.length_a   1.000
_cell.length_b   1.000
_cell.length_c   1.000
_cell.angle_alpha   90.00
_cell.angle_beta   90.00
_cell.angle_gamma   90.00
#
_symmetry.space_group_name_H-M   'P 1'
#
loop_
_entity.id
_entity.type
_entity.pdbx_description
1 polymer ?
#
loop_
_entity_poly.entity_id
_entity_poly.type
_entity_poly.pdbx_seq_one_letter_code
_entity_poly.pdbx_strand_id
1 'polypeptide(L)'
;EHNTLDTRMISVHAREGSDITKIPNANLKKFITLYNIGFNITRVIARAVQKSNDVIGQLNDRFIKENNLSKRHYITYYNMIRVMGTEAQRRGHPRLEAFIKLKEQSLAYRKGRLFTQSRKEIQSIEGRRIDEFKTEFPKEAVICKQNDPADNLFVLNRGQIRVMLGSEEVALIDKPGTIFGEMSLFLNEPRSATLIAASDALVTVIGRESLQAVSSRMPDFFMRISTTLWTRFKTNMEMIRELEQVKPDRARKELVNLQKEIE
;
A
#
# COMPACT_ATOMS: atom_id res chain seq x y z
N GLU A 1 1.07 20.64 -18.25
CA GLU A 1 0.91 19.61 -17.18
C GLU A 1 -0.52 19.09 -17.24
N HIS A 2 -0.74 18.02 -17.99
CA HIS A 2 -2.06 17.39 -18.07
C HIS A 2 -2.31 16.60 -16.77
N ASN A 3 -3.29 17.09 -16.03
CA ASN A 3 -3.78 16.49 -14.80
C ASN A 3 -4.49 15.16 -15.15
N THR A 4 -3.80 14.03 -14.98
CA THR A 4 -4.29 12.66 -15.26
C THR A 4 -5.46 12.21 -14.35
N LEU A 5 -6.09 13.13 -13.63
CA LEU A 5 -7.22 12.89 -12.72
C LEU A 5 -8.61 13.02 -13.39
N ASP A 6 -8.68 13.38 -14.67
CA ASP A 6 -9.96 13.70 -15.33
C ASP A 6 -10.67 12.50 -15.98
N THR A 7 -10.05 11.32 -16.04
CA THR A 7 -10.69 10.14 -16.63
C THR A 7 -11.27 9.21 -15.58
N ARG A 8 -12.56 8.91 -15.69
CA ARG A 8 -13.21 7.89 -14.86
C ARG A 8 -12.70 6.51 -15.25
N MET A 9 -12.25 5.74 -14.26
CA MET A 9 -11.74 4.38 -14.46
C MET A 9 -12.85 3.34 -14.62
N ILE A 10 -14.11 3.68 -14.24
CA ILE A 10 -15.26 2.79 -14.26
C ILE A 10 -16.50 3.54 -14.74
N SER A 11 -17.40 2.83 -15.40
CA SER A 11 -18.76 3.29 -15.69
C SER A 11 -19.68 2.96 -14.51
N VAL A 12 -20.58 3.89 -14.20
CA VAL A 12 -21.58 3.73 -13.14
C VAL A 12 -22.97 3.78 -13.77
N HIS A 13 -23.77 2.76 -13.55
CA HIS A 13 -25.14 2.68 -14.00
C HIS A 13 -26.08 2.73 -12.79
N ALA A 14 -27.05 3.63 -12.82
CA ALA A 14 -28.12 3.66 -11.83
C ALA A 14 -29.14 2.58 -12.13
N ARG A 15 -29.66 1.92 -11.08
CA ARG A 15 -30.84 1.07 -11.21
C ARG A 15 -32.09 1.96 -11.23
N GLU A 16 -33.17 1.45 -11.86
CA GLU A 16 -34.45 2.11 -11.82
C GLU A 16 -34.89 2.43 -10.38
N GLY A 17 -35.44 3.60 -10.15
CA GLY A 17 -35.80 4.08 -8.81
C GLY A 17 -34.65 4.56 -7.92
N SER A 18 -33.42 4.66 -8.45
CA SER A 18 -32.31 5.21 -7.68
C SER A 18 -32.39 6.74 -7.60
N ASP A 19 -32.25 7.29 -6.39
CA ASP A 19 -32.05 8.72 -6.18
C ASP A 19 -30.55 9.04 -6.21
N ILE A 20 -30.13 9.97 -7.07
CA ILE A 20 -28.72 10.26 -7.31
C ILE A 20 -28.44 11.74 -7.09
N THR A 21 -27.55 12.02 -6.13
CA THR A 21 -27.03 13.36 -5.92
C THR A 21 -25.67 13.53 -6.58
N LYS A 22 -25.55 14.46 -7.51
CA LYS A 22 -24.29 14.81 -8.16
C LYS A 22 -23.52 15.83 -7.31
N ILE A 23 -22.34 15.44 -6.83
CA ILE A 23 -21.45 16.31 -6.09
C ILE A 23 -20.32 16.79 -7.01
N PRO A 24 -20.22 18.12 -7.31
CA PRO A 24 -19.09 18.67 -8.08
C PRO A 24 -17.76 18.46 -7.35
N ASN A 25 -16.67 18.23 -8.09
CA ASN A 25 -15.32 18.06 -7.51
C ASN A 25 -14.91 19.21 -6.58
N ALA A 26 -15.26 20.46 -6.92
CA ALA A 26 -14.98 21.62 -6.08
C ALA A 26 -15.60 21.54 -4.68
N ASN A 27 -16.71 20.83 -4.55
CA ASN A 27 -17.43 20.66 -3.28
C ASN A 27 -17.07 19.36 -2.55
N LEU A 28 -16.40 18.42 -3.20
CA LEU A 28 -16.08 17.11 -2.61
C LEU A 28 -15.32 17.25 -1.28
N LYS A 29 -14.37 18.18 -1.20
CA LYS A 29 -13.61 18.46 0.03
C LYS A 29 -14.52 18.83 1.20
N LYS A 30 -15.58 19.62 0.98
CA LYS A 30 -16.53 20.00 2.02
C LYS A 30 -17.37 18.81 2.50
N PHE A 31 -17.77 17.92 1.59
CA PHE A 31 -18.56 16.75 1.95
C PHE A 31 -17.75 15.70 2.72
N ILE A 32 -16.49 15.46 2.33
CA ILE A 32 -15.66 14.46 2.98
C ILE A 32 -15.25 14.85 4.41
N THR A 33 -15.35 16.14 4.78
CA THR A 33 -15.14 16.59 6.16
C THR A 33 -16.30 16.21 7.10
N LEU A 34 -17.48 15.94 6.55
CA LEU A 34 -18.61 15.45 7.33
C LEU A 34 -18.33 14.00 7.75
N TYR A 35 -18.39 13.72 9.06
CA TYR A 35 -18.02 12.43 9.63
C TYR A 35 -18.63 11.24 8.88
N ASN A 36 -19.96 11.21 8.75
CA ASN A 36 -20.67 10.07 8.12
C ASN A 36 -20.29 9.90 6.66
N ILE A 37 -20.10 10.99 5.91
CA ILE A 37 -19.74 10.93 4.49
C ILE A 37 -18.27 10.53 4.35
N GLY A 38 -17.37 11.19 5.09
CA GLY A 38 -15.94 10.89 5.08
C GLY A 38 -15.66 9.45 5.48
N PHE A 39 -16.28 8.96 6.56
CA PHE A 39 -16.17 7.57 7.00
C PHE A 39 -16.64 6.59 5.91
N ASN A 40 -17.81 6.82 5.32
CA ASN A 40 -18.34 5.91 4.30
C ASN A 40 -17.53 5.93 3.00
N ILE A 41 -17.06 7.10 2.53
CA ILE A 41 -16.16 7.18 1.37
C ILE A 41 -14.87 6.40 1.64
N THR A 42 -14.25 6.63 2.80
CA THR A 42 -13.02 5.92 3.20
C THR A 42 -13.25 4.40 3.24
N ARG A 43 -14.38 3.95 3.79
CA ARG A 43 -14.77 2.54 3.85
C ARG A 43 -14.95 1.91 2.45
N VAL A 44 -15.56 2.64 1.52
CA VAL A 44 -15.72 2.16 0.12
C VAL A 44 -14.36 1.99 -0.55
N ILE A 45 -13.46 2.95 -0.39
CA ILE A 45 -12.11 2.87 -0.94
C ILE A 45 -11.32 1.72 -0.28
N ALA A 46 -11.43 1.56 1.04
CA ALA A 46 -10.81 0.45 1.76
C ALA A 46 -11.25 -0.92 1.21
N ARG A 47 -12.56 -1.10 0.93
CA ARG A 47 -13.06 -2.32 0.28
C ARG A 47 -12.49 -2.53 -1.12
N ALA A 48 -12.32 -1.47 -1.89
CA ALA A 48 -11.70 -1.56 -3.22
C ALA A 48 -10.24 -1.99 -3.13
N VAL A 49 -9.48 -1.45 -2.15
CA VAL A 49 -8.09 -1.88 -1.86
C VAL A 49 -8.05 -3.34 -1.46
N GLN A 50 -8.93 -3.78 -0.54
CA GLN A 50 -8.98 -5.18 -0.11
C GLN A 50 -9.24 -6.12 -1.29
N LYS A 51 -10.28 -5.86 -2.09
CA LYS A 51 -10.59 -6.68 -3.27
C LYS A 51 -9.42 -6.72 -4.27
N SER A 52 -8.74 -5.60 -4.48
CA SER A 52 -7.57 -5.58 -5.36
C SER A 52 -6.39 -6.38 -4.78
N ASN A 53 -6.19 -6.37 -3.44
CA ASN A 53 -5.21 -7.22 -2.78
C ASN A 53 -5.53 -8.73 -2.97
N ASP A 54 -6.81 -9.11 -2.84
CA ASP A 54 -7.26 -10.49 -3.03
C ASP A 54 -7.00 -10.97 -4.47
N VAL A 55 -7.31 -10.13 -5.47
CA VAL A 55 -7.01 -10.43 -6.88
C VAL A 55 -5.50 -10.58 -7.11
N ILE A 56 -4.68 -9.69 -6.56
CA ILE A 56 -3.22 -9.79 -6.64
C ILE A 56 -2.73 -11.09 -6.00
N GLY A 57 -3.29 -11.44 -4.83
CA GLY A 57 -3.00 -12.72 -4.16
C GLY A 57 -3.26 -13.91 -5.06
N GLN A 58 -4.47 -14.00 -5.63
CA GLN A 58 -4.89 -15.06 -6.54
C GLN A 58 -3.99 -15.15 -7.79
N LEU A 59 -3.70 -14.00 -8.42
CA LEU A 59 -2.82 -13.94 -9.59
C LEU A 59 -1.38 -14.35 -9.25
N ASN A 60 -0.86 -13.95 -8.09
CA ASN A 60 0.44 -14.36 -7.62
C ASN A 60 0.51 -15.84 -7.28
N ASP A 61 -0.49 -16.40 -6.59
CA ASP A 61 -0.55 -17.82 -6.26
C ASP A 61 -0.58 -18.68 -7.54
N ARG A 62 -1.40 -18.26 -8.51
CA ARG A 62 -1.42 -18.90 -9.82
C ARG A 62 -0.05 -18.86 -10.48
N PHE A 63 0.60 -17.70 -10.48
CA PHE A 63 1.90 -17.48 -11.09
C PHE A 63 3.01 -18.25 -10.37
N ILE A 64 3.01 -18.32 -9.04
CA ILE A 64 3.97 -19.08 -8.22
C ILE A 64 3.82 -20.58 -8.51
N LYS A 65 2.58 -21.09 -8.54
CA LYS A 65 2.28 -22.49 -8.86
C LYS A 65 2.76 -22.87 -10.27
N GLU A 66 2.59 -21.98 -11.24
CA GLU A 66 3.00 -22.20 -12.62
C GLU A 66 4.52 -22.14 -12.83
N ASN A 67 5.27 -21.41 -12.00
CA ASN A 67 6.68 -21.07 -12.25
C ASN A 67 7.67 -21.41 -11.12
N ASN A 68 7.23 -22.02 -10.03
CA ASN A 68 8.06 -22.40 -8.86
C ASN A 68 8.94 -21.28 -8.27
N LEU A 69 8.60 -19.98 -8.50
CA LEU A 69 9.36 -18.85 -8.01
C LEU A 69 8.62 -18.08 -6.92
N SER A 70 9.28 -17.87 -5.81
CA SER A 70 8.73 -17.09 -4.70
C SER A 70 8.82 -15.57 -4.94
N LYS A 71 7.91 -14.81 -4.33
CA LYS A 71 7.95 -13.33 -4.27
C LYS A 71 9.34 -12.80 -3.89
N ARG A 72 10.06 -13.53 -3.03
CA ARG A 72 11.42 -13.18 -2.57
C ARG A 72 12.42 -13.09 -3.72
N HIS A 73 12.36 -13.99 -4.70
CA HIS A 73 13.27 -13.96 -5.86
C HIS A 73 13.09 -12.68 -6.70
N TYR A 74 11.86 -12.25 -6.94
CA TYR A 74 11.60 -11.00 -7.67
C TYR A 74 12.11 -9.76 -6.93
N ILE A 75 11.92 -9.71 -5.61
CA ILE A 75 12.42 -8.62 -4.77
C ILE A 75 13.95 -8.60 -4.77
N THR A 76 14.59 -9.76 -4.65
CA THR A 76 16.06 -9.89 -4.68
C THR A 76 16.60 -9.43 -6.02
N TYR A 77 16.02 -9.88 -7.14
CA TYR A 77 16.42 -9.46 -8.47
C TYR A 77 16.29 -7.95 -8.69
N TYR A 78 15.15 -7.38 -8.32
CA TYR A 78 14.94 -5.93 -8.39
C TYR A 78 15.99 -5.16 -7.60
N ASN A 79 16.26 -5.55 -6.35
CA ASN A 79 17.22 -4.89 -5.51
C ASN A 79 18.65 -5.01 -6.09
N MET A 80 19.01 -6.17 -6.62
CA MET A 80 20.30 -6.40 -7.25
C MET A 80 20.50 -5.49 -8.48
N ILE A 81 19.55 -5.47 -9.41
CA ILE A 81 19.62 -4.61 -10.60
C ILE A 81 19.67 -3.12 -10.19
N ARG A 82 18.91 -2.71 -9.19
CA ARG A 82 18.92 -1.33 -8.69
C ARG A 82 20.27 -0.93 -8.11
N VAL A 83 20.88 -1.79 -7.28
CA VAL A 83 22.20 -1.52 -6.69
C VAL A 83 23.28 -1.46 -7.76
N MET A 84 23.26 -2.41 -8.71
CA MET A 84 24.18 -2.41 -9.85
C MET A 84 24.00 -1.16 -10.71
N GLY A 85 22.76 -0.69 -10.94
CA GLY A 85 22.48 0.54 -11.67
C GLY A 85 23.05 1.77 -11.01
N THR A 86 22.89 1.90 -9.70
CA THR A 86 23.47 3.01 -8.92
C THR A 86 25.01 3.01 -9.01
N GLU A 87 25.61 1.82 -8.91
CA GLU A 87 27.07 1.70 -8.97
C GLU A 87 27.61 1.93 -10.40
N ALA A 88 26.89 1.49 -11.43
CA ALA A 88 27.24 1.74 -12.83
C ALA A 88 27.27 3.25 -13.13
N GLN A 89 26.27 3.99 -12.68
CA GLN A 89 26.21 5.45 -12.82
C GLN A 89 27.33 6.13 -12.05
N ARG A 90 27.61 5.70 -10.82
CA ARG A 90 28.68 6.27 -9.99
C ARG A 90 30.06 6.10 -10.63
N ARG A 91 30.30 4.97 -11.30
CA ARG A 91 31.58 4.66 -11.96
C ARG A 91 31.66 5.10 -13.43
N GLY A 92 30.55 5.60 -13.99
CA GLY A 92 30.48 6.01 -15.39
C GLY A 92 30.77 4.86 -16.36
N HIS A 93 30.11 3.70 -16.18
CA HIS A 93 30.37 2.49 -16.98
C HIS A 93 29.29 2.26 -18.04
N PRO A 94 29.40 2.78 -19.28
CA PRO A 94 28.31 2.85 -20.27
C PRO A 94 27.74 1.49 -20.66
N ARG A 95 28.57 0.45 -20.77
CA ARG A 95 28.13 -0.90 -21.11
C ARG A 95 27.26 -1.51 -20.01
N LEU A 96 27.63 -1.29 -18.75
CA LEU A 96 26.86 -1.76 -17.61
C LEU A 96 25.54 -0.98 -17.48
N GLU A 97 25.54 0.32 -17.74
CA GLU A 97 24.33 1.13 -17.76
C GLU A 97 23.35 0.66 -18.84
N ALA A 98 23.85 0.33 -20.06
CA ALA A 98 23.03 -0.20 -21.15
C ALA A 98 22.42 -1.58 -20.77
N PHE A 99 23.23 -2.46 -20.14
CA PHE A 99 22.75 -3.74 -19.64
C PHE A 99 21.65 -3.56 -18.56
N ILE A 100 21.86 -2.66 -17.60
CA ILE A 100 20.88 -2.35 -16.55
C ILE A 100 19.57 -1.86 -17.15
N LYS A 101 19.61 -0.89 -18.10
CA LYS A 101 18.41 -0.41 -18.81
C LYS A 101 17.62 -1.53 -19.48
N LEU A 102 18.33 -2.48 -20.10
CA LEU A 102 17.69 -3.66 -20.69
C LEU A 102 17.00 -4.52 -19.63
N LYS A 103 17.66 -4.77 -18.49
CA LYS A 103 17.12 -5.61 -17.40
C LYS A 103 15.96 -4.93 -16.67
N GLU A 104 15.92 -3.62 -16.59
CA GLU A 104 14.79 -2.83 -16.04
C GLU A 104 13.49 -3.00 -16.84
N GLN A 105 13.59 -3.37 -18.11
CA GLN A 105 12.43 -3.71 -18.95
C GLN A 105 11.91 -5.13 -18.74
N SER A 106 12.65 -5.96 -18.02
CA SER A 106 12.25 -7.35 -17.77
C SER A 106 11.01 -7.43 -16.87
N LEU A 107 10.21 -8.48 -17.06
CA LEU A 107 9.06 -8.75 -16.21
C LEU A 107 9.48 -8.96 -14.75
N ALA A 108 10.59 -9.66 -14.53
CA ALA A 108 11.11 -9.93 -13.20
C ALA A 108 11.46 -8.64 -12.43
N TYR A 109 12.11 -7.69 -13.08
CA TYR A 109 12.42 -6.38 -12.49
C TYR A 109 11.15 -5.61 -12.16
N ARG A 110 10.20 -5.52 -13.10
CA ARG A 110 8.93 -4.81 -12.89
C ARG A 110 8.13 -5.40 -11.73
N LYS A 111 8.04 -6.73 -11.65
CA LYS A 111 7.39 -7.40 -10.51
C LYS A 111 8.11 -7.16 -9.19
N GLY A 112 9.43 -7.30 -9.16
CA GLY A 112 10.23 -7.01 -7.97
C GLY A 112 10.05 -5.57 -7.50
N ARG A 113 10.02 -4.61 -8.45
CA ARG A 113 9.71 -3.21 -8.18
C ARG A 113 8.34 -3.04 -7.53
N LEU A 114 7.29 -3.65 -8.09
CA LEU A 114 5.93 -3.56 -7.57
C LEU A 114 5.83 -4.17 -6.17
N PHE A 115 6.41 -5.34 -5.94
CA PHE A 115 6.46 -5.96 -4.61
C PHE A 115 7.24 -5.13 -3.57
N THR A 116 8.15 -4.28 -4.02
CA THR A 116 8.92 -3.37 -3.15
C THR A 116 8.23 -2.02 -2.98
N GLN A 117 7.58 -1.50 -4.04
CA GLN A 117 6.90 -0.19 -4.03
C GLN A 117 5.57 -0.19 -3.27
N SER A 118 4.92 -1.34 -3.09
CA SER A 118 3.77 -1.44 -2.17
C SER A 118 4.09 -0.98 -0.74
N ARG A 119 5.37 -0.73 -0.45
CA ARG A 119 5.90 -0.16 0.81
C ARG A 119 6.08 1.37 0.77
N LYS A 120 5.81 2.06 -0.35
CA LYS A 120 6.08 3.51 -0.48
C LYS A 120 4.80 4.29 -0.71
N GLU A 121 4.74 5.44 -0.07
CA GLU A 121 3.77 6.52 -0.17
C GLU A 121 2.55 6.39 0.74
N ILE A 122 2.80 6.73 1.99
CA ILE A 122 1.75 7.07 2.94
C ILE A 122 1.90 8.58 3.21
N GLN A 123 0.84 9.34 2.94
CA GLN A 123 0.83 10.75 3.32
C GLN A 123 0.83 10.87 4.84
N SER A 124 1.75 11.68 5.36
CA SER A 124 1.87 11.89 6.80
C SER A 124 0.74 12.75 7.33
N ILE A 125 0.23 12.40 8.49
CA ILE A 125 -0.58 13.29 9.31
C ILE A 125 0.37 13.98 10.28
N GLU A 126 0.71 15.24 10.01
CA GLU A 126 1.39 16.10 10.97
C GLU A 126 0.35 16.94 11.70
N GLY A 127 0.33 16.87 13.03
CA GLY A 127 -0.54 17.74 13.80
C GLY A 127 -0.45 17.51 15.32
N ARG A 128 -0.19 18.58 16.06
CA ARG A 128 -0.17 18.63 17.54
C ARG A 128 -1.54 18.41 18.19
N ARG A 129 -2.61 18.18 17.41
CA ARG A 129 -4.00 18.21 17.88
C ARG A 129 -4.54 16.88 18.41
N ILE A 130 -3.71 15.85 18.47
CA ILE A 130 -4.07 14.50 18.93
C ILE A 130 -3.06 13.92 19.92
N ASP A 131 -2.39 14.78 20.69
CA ASP A 131 -1.36 14.38 21.65
C ASP A 131 -1.90 13.52 22.79
N GLU A 132 -3.17 13.62 23.12
CA GLU A 132 -3.87 12.85 24.16
C GLU A 132 -3.97 11.33 23.85
N PHE A 133 -3.77 10.96 22.58
CA PHE A 133 -3.85 9.56 22.11
C PHE A 133 -2.47 8.91 21.90
N LYS A 134 -1.38 9.56 22.31
CA LYS A 134 -0.03 9.06 22.13
C LYS A 134 0.30 7.95 23.13
N THR A 135 0.86 6.86 22.61
CA THR A 135 1.32 5.71 23.39
C THR A 135 2.75 5.37 22.97
N GLU A 136 3.60 5.14 23.96
CA GLU A 136 4.96 4.67 23.74
C GLU A 136 5.01 3.14 23.74
N PHE A 137 5.73 2.60 22.75
CA PHE A 137 5.98 1.18 22.60
C PHE A 137 7.51 0.97 22.59
N PRO A 138 8.07 0.26 23.58
CA PRO A 138 9.49 -0.09 23.59
C PRO A 138 9.79 -1.04 22.41
N LYS A 139 11.05 -1.08 22.00
CA LYS A 139 11.52 -2.02 20.98
C LYS A 139 11.05 -3.44 21.29
N GLU A 140 10.63 -4.18 20.25
CA GLU A 140 10.05 -5.53 20.27
C GLU A 140 8.65 -5.63 20.93
N ALA A 141 8.06 -4.53 21.38
CA ALA A 141 6.68 -4.55 21.87
C ALA A 141 5.68 -4.87 20.74
N VAL A 142 4.73 -5.74 21.02
CA VAL A 142 3.62 -6.05 20.09
C VAL A 142 2.54 -4.99 20.26
N ILE A 143 2.23 -4.28 19.17
CA ILE A 143 1.18 -3.25 19.13
C ILE A 143 -0.19 -3.90 18.95
N CYS A 144 -0.31 -4.86 18.03
CA CYS A 144 -1.47 -5.73 17.85
C CYS A 144 -1.04 -7.04 17.17
N LYS A 145 -1.83 -8.09 17.35
CA LYS A 145 -1.59 -9.39 16.71
C LYS A 145 -2.53 -9.58 15.52
N GLN A 146 -2.09 -10.35 14.55
CA GLN A 146 -2.93 -10.83 13.44
C GLN A 146 -4.15 -11.56 14.02
N ASN A 147 -5.32 -11.31 13.44
CA ASN A 147 -6.63 -11.81 13.85
C ASN A 147 -7.21 -11.20 15.16
N ASP A 148 -6.51 -10.27 15.83
CA ASP A 148 -7.11 -9.53 16.93
C ASP A 148 -8.30 -8.66 16.44
N PRO A 149 -9.29 -8.37 17.28
CA PRO A 149 -10.32 -7.35 17.00
C PRO A 149 -9.68 -6.00 16.69
N ALA A 150 -10.32 -5.23 15.78
CA ALA A 150 -9.73 -3.99 15.29
C ALA A 150 -10.65 -2.79 15.51
N ASP A 151 -10.57 -2.20 16.70
CA ASP A 151 -11.36 -1.02 17.08
C ASP A 151 -10.56 0.30 17.07
N ASN A 152 -9.33 0.28 16.56
CA ASN A 152 -8.50 1.48 16.47
C ASN A 152 -7.66 1.48 15.19
N LEU A 153 -7.16 2.65 14.83
CA LEU A 153 -6.10 2.86 13.85
C LEU A 153 -4.92 3.56 14.53
N PHE A 154 -3.79 3.56 13.87
CA PHE A 154 -2.54 4.05 14.40
C PHE A 154 -1.93 5.12 13.50
N VAL A 155 -1.22 6.09 14.09
CA VAL A 155 -0.36 7.04 13.39
C VAL A 155 1.04 6.97 14.00
N LEU A 156 2.05 6.69 13.19
CA LEU A 156 3.43 6.70 13.65
C LEU A 156 3.89 8.13 13.90
N ASN A 157 4.33 8.46 15.10
CA ASN A 157 4.91 9.75 15.43
C ASN A 157 6.45 9.70 15.39
N ARG A 158 7.03 8.61 15.92
CA ARG A 158 8.48 8.38 15.96
C ARG A 158 8.77 6.88 16.04
N GLY A 159 9.93 6.46 15.55
CA GLY A 159 10.38 5.08 15.59
C GLY A 159 10.04 4.31 14.32
N GLN A 160 10.02 2.99 14.44
CA GLN A 160 9.82 2.07 13.31
C GLN A 160 8.92 0.92 13.74
N ILE A 161 8.02 0.47 12.85
CA ILE A 161 7.07 -0.63 13.10
C ILE A 161 7.24 -1.68 12.02
N ARG A 162 7.50 -2.94 12.40
CA ARG A 162 7.48 -4.11 11.52
C ARG A 162 6.04 -4.60 11.34
N VAL A 163 5.69 -4.93 10.12
CA VAL A 163 4.42 -5.56 9.77
C VAL A 163 4.69 -7.02 9.43
N MET A 164 4.13 -7.93 10.22
CA MET A 164 4.36 -9.36 10.12
C MET A 164 3.11 -10.10 9.64
N LEU A 165 3.23 -10.98 8.65
CA LEU A 165 2.24 -11.98 8.27
C LEU A 165 2.75 -13.35 8.69
N GLY A 166 2.18 -13.92 9.75
CA GLY A 166 2.77 -15.08 10.39
C GLY A 166 4.19 -14.77 10.88
N SER A 167 5.18 -15.51 10.40
CA SER A 167 6.60 -15.33 10.71
C SER A 167 7.34 -14.42 9.71
N GLU A 168 6.70 -13.98 8.62
CA GLU A 168 7.34 -13.19 7.56
C GLU A 168 7.16 -11.68 7.78
N GLU A 169 8.27 -10.92 7.75
CA GLU A 169 8.22 -9.46 7.71
C GLU A 169 7.86 -8.99 6.29
N VAL A 170 6.67 -8.41 6.15
CA VAL A 170 6.15 -7.96 4.84
C VAL A 170 6.31 -6.47 4.61
N ALA A 171 6.50 -5.66 5.68
CA ALA A 171 6.73 -4.23 5.56
C ALA A 171 7.41 -3.66 6.81
N LEU A 172 8.10 -2.52 6.62
CA LEU A 172 8.59 -1.65 7.68
C LEU A 172 7.94 -0.27 7.51
N ILE A 173 7.32 0.24 8.58
CA ILE A 173 6.75 1.58 8.66
C ILE A 173 7.74 2.44 9.43
N ASP A 174 8.37 3.41 8.76
CA ASP A 174 9.47 4.21 9.30
C ASP A 174 9.28 5.73 9.12
N LYS A 175 8.18 6.15 8.45
CA LYS A 175 7.92 7.57 8.21
C LYS A 175 6.94 8.11 9.26
N PRO A 176 7.31 9.14 10.03
CA PRO A 176 6.37 9.84 10.91
C PRO A 176 5.14 10.34 10.13
N GLY A 177 3.98 10.28 10.79
CA GLY A 177 2.68 10.63 10.22
C GLY A 177 2.04 9.53 9.36
N THR A 178 2.70 8.37 9.21
CA THR A 178 2.09 7.21 8.54
C THR A 178 0.90 6.70 9.33
N ILE A 179 -0.25 6.55 8.64
CA ILE A 179 -1.44 5.88 9.17
C ILE A 179 -1.35 4.40 8.84
N PHE A 180 -1.66 3.54 9.81
CA PHE A 180 -1.67 2.09 9.64
C PHE A 180 -2.73 1.42 10.53
N GLY A 181 -3.08 0.16 10.22
CA GLY A 181 -4.17 -0.56 10.88
C GLY A 181 -5.57 -0.02 10.58
N GLU A 182 -5.68 0.94 9.66
CA GLU A 182 -6.92 1.59 9.24
C GLU A 182 -7.87 0.64 8.50
N MET A 183 -7.34 -0.28 7.71
CA MET A 183 -8.14 -1.20 6.90
C MET A 183 -9.11 -2.00 7.75
N SER A 184 -8.61 -2.65 8.79
CA SER A 184 -9.40 -3.49 9.69
C SER A 184 -10.49 -2.67 10.41
N LEU A 185 -10.19 -1.44 10.82
CA LEU A 185 -11.15 -0.56 11.47
C LEU A 185 -12.30 -0.15 10.52
N PHE A 186 -11.99 0.29 9.29
CA PHE A 186 -13.03 0.72 8.33
C PHE A 186 -13.83 -0.44 7.77
N LEU A 187 -13.23 -1.62 7.63
CA LEU A 187 -13.91 -2.81 7.13
C LEU A 187 -14.65 -3.59 8.20
N ASN A 188 -14.39 -3.27 9.47
CA ASN A 188 -14.90 -4.01 10.61
C ASN A 188 -14.44 -5.49 10.57
N GLU A 189 -13.16 -5.69 10.29
CA GLU A 189 -12.52 -6.99 10.13
C GLU A 189 -11.38 -7.14 11.15
N PRO A 190 -10.99 -8.37 11.50
CA PRO A 190 -9.82 -8.63 12.33
C PRO A 190 -8.54 -8.04 11.74
N ARG A 191 -7.52 -7.85 12.57
CA ARG A 191 -6.20 -7.38 12.13
C ARG A 191 -5.63 -8.32 11.07
N SER A 192 -5.24 -7.74 9.92
CA SER A 192 -4.66 -8.50 8.81
C SER A 192 -3.19 -8.91 9.06
N ALA A 193 -2.51 -8.28 10.03
CA ALA A 193 -1.10 -8.51 10.32
C ALA A 193 -0.79 -8.26 11.81
N THR A 194 0.31 -8.82 12.29
CA THR A 194 0.92 -8.46 13.57
C THR A 194 1.82 -7.26 13.40
N LEU A 195 1.72 -6.28 14.31
CA LEU A 195 2.52 -5.07 14.31
C LEU A 195 3.45 -5.08 15.51
N ILE A 196 4.75 -4.91 15.27
CA ILE A 196 5.80 -4.97 16.29
C ILE A 196 6.67 -3.71 16.18
N ALA A 197 6.98 -3.07 17.30
CA ALA A 197 7.90 -1.96 17.33
C ALA A 197 9.33 -2.44 17.02
N ALA A 198 9.88 -2.01 15.87
CA ALA A 198 11.25 -2.36 15.46
C ALA A 198 12.31 -1.54 16.21
N SER A 199 11.92 -0.38 16.72
CA SER A 199 12.67 0.49 17.64
C SER A 199 11.70 1.04 18.68
N ASP A 200 12.20 1.77 19.67
CA ASP A 200 11.33 2.55 20.54
C ASP A 200 10.45 3.47 19.69
N ALA A 201 9.15 3.34 19.80
CA ALA A 201 8.18 3.99 18.93
C ALA A 201 7.16 4.79 19.75
N LEU A 202 6.83 5.97 19.24
CA LEU A 202 5.71 6.78 19.70
C LEU A 202 4.60 6.69 18.66
N VAL A 203 3.42 6.24 19.06
CA VAL A 203 2.29 5.97 18.17
C VAL A 203 1.04 6.65 18.73
N THR A 204 0.32 7.38 17.89
CA THR A 204 -1.02 7.85 18.22
C THR A 204 -2.02 6.74 17.94
N VAL A 205 -2.79 6.34 18.95
CA VAL A 205 -3.82 5.30 18.89
C VAL A 205 -5.19 5.97 18.86
N ILE A 206 -5.92 5.84 17.75
CA ILE A 206 -7.24 6.48 17.57
C ILE A 206 -8.30 5.38 17.55
N GLY A 207 -9.08 5.30 18.62
CA GLY A 207 -10.21 4.38 18.75
C GLY A 207 -11.39 4.78 17.85
N ARG A 208 -12.22 3.81 17.53
CA ARG A 208 -13.44 4.00 16.72
C ARG A 208 -14.35 5.09 17.30
N GLU A 209 -14.53 5.10 18.61
CA GLU A 209 -15.34 6.06 19.37
C GLU A 209 -14.78 7.48 19.28
N SER A 210 -13.47 7.62 19.09
CA SER A 210 -12.80 8.93 19.01
C SER A 210 -12.77 9.51 17.59
N LEU A 211 -13.10 8.72 16.55
CA LEU A 211 -13.00 9.15 15.16
C LEU A 211 -13.79 10.42 14.85
N GLN A 212 -15.00 10.58 15.43
CA GLN A 212 -15.81 11.75 15.21
C GLN A 212 -15.16 13.01 15.83
N ALA A 213 -14.66 12.90 17.04
CA ALA A 213 -13.97 14.01 17.72
C ALA A 213 -12.68 14.39 16.99
N VAL A 214 -11.89 13.39 16.54
CA VAL A 214 -10.66 13.60 15.77
C VAL A 214 -10.97 14.28 14.44
N SER A 215 -11.97 13.81 13.69
CA SER A 215 -12.33 14.41 12.39
C SER A 215 -12.88 15.83 12.53
N SER A 216 -13.55 16.17 13.64
CA SER A 216 -14.00 17.53 13.93
C SER A 216 -12.83 18.47 14.21
N ARG A 217 -11.78 17.98 14.89
CA ARG A 217 -10.54 18.74 15.17
C ARG A 217 -9.61 18.82 13.94
N MET A 218 -9.68 17.83 13.05
CA MET A 218 -8.88 17.70 11.84
C MET A 218 -9.81 17.45 10.63
N PRO A 219 -10.37 18.50 10.02
CA PRO A 219 -11.36 18.36 8.94
C PRO A 219 -10.86 17.60 7.72
N ASP A 220 -9.55 17.54 7.49
CA ASP A 220 -8.91 16.80 6.40
C ASP A 220 -8.57 15.33 6.74
N PHE A 221 -8.91 14.85 7.94
CA PHE A 221 -8.58 13.51 8.43
C PHE A 221 -9.00 12.40 7.46
N PHE A 222 -10.30 12.34 7.11
CA PHE A 222 -10.80 11.34 6.17
C PHE A 222 -10.26 11.54 4.75
N MET A 223 -10.02 12.77 4.33
CA MET A 223 -9.41 13.08 3.04
C MET A 223 -8.01 12.45 2.93
N ARG A 224 -7.19 12.59 3.96
CA ARG A 224 -5.82 12.03 4.00
C ARG A 224 -5.84 10.52 3.94
N ILE A 225 -6.68 9.86 4.76
CA ILE A 225 -6.81 8.40 4.72
C ILE A 225 -7.31 7.94 3.34
N SER A 226 -8.36 8.57 2.82
CA SER A 226 -8.93 8.24 1.52
C SER A 226 -7.92 8.40 0.39
N THR A 227 -7.10 9.45 0.40
CA THR A 227 -6.05 9.68 -0.60
C THR A 227 -4.97 8.59 -0.53
N THR A 228 -4.56 8.20 0.69
CA THR A 228 -3.61 7.10 0.88
C THR A 228 -4.15 5.78 0.35
N LEU A 229 -5.39 5.43 0.70
CA LEU A 229 -6.04 4.23 0.23
C LEU A 229 -6.25 4.25 -1.30
N TRP A 230 -6.64 5.40 -1.86
CA TRP A 230 -6.78 5.57 -3.30
C TRP A 230 -5.46 5.37 -4.05
N THR A 231 -4.35 5.88 -3.51
CA THR A 231 -3.01 5.65 -4.09
C THR A 231 -2.65 4.17 -4.07
N ARG A 232 -2.92 3.46 -2.95
CA ARG A 232 -2.74 2.00 -2.88
C ARG A 232 -3.61 1.28 -3.91
N PHE A 233 -4.88 1.66 -4.04
CA PHE A 233 -5.77 1.07 -5.03
C PHE A 233 -5.25 1.24 -6.47
N LYS A 234 -4.80 2.45 -6.84
CA LYS A 234 -4.21 2.69 -8.17
C LYS A 234 -2.99 1.81 -8.42
N THR A 235 -2.06 1.74 -7.47
CA THR A 235 -0.89 0.87 -7.57
C THR A 235 -1.27 -0.60 -7.72
N ASN A 236 -2.28 -1.07 -6.98
CA ASN A 236 -2.80 -2.43 -7.11
C ASN A 236 -3.40 -2.68 -8.51
N MET A 237 -4.15 -1.71 -9.06
CA MET A 237 -4.73 -1.84 -10.41
C MET A 237 -3.66 -1.89 -11.50
N GLU A 238 -2.57 -1.12 -11.36
CA GLU A 238 -1.41 -1.20 -12.25
C GLU A 238 -0.74 -2.58 -12.14
N MET A 239 -0.57 -3.10 -10.92
CA MET A 239 -0.03 -4.43 -10.68
C MET A 239 -0.90 -5.53 -11.30
N ILE A 240 -2.22 -5.47 -11.14
CA ILE A 240 -3.15 -6.43 -11.74
C ILE A 240 -3.00 -6.42 -13.26
N ARG A 241 -3.01 -5.25 -13.90
CA ARG A 241 -2.83 -5.13 -15.35
C ARG A 241 -1.53 -5.76 -15.82
N GLU A 242 -0.42 -5.50 -15.12
CA GLU A 242 0.87 -6.10 -15.47
C GLU A 242 0.85 -7.62 -15.28
N LEU A 243 0.22 -8.13 -14.22
CA LEU A 243 0.11 -9.57 -13.96
C LEU A 243 -0.76 -10.30 -15.00
N GLU A 244 -1.85 -9.67 -15.46
CA GLU A 244 -2.77 -10.23 -16.47
C GLU A 244 -2.16 -10.24 -17.88
N GLN A 245 -1.28 -9.29 -18.21
CA GLN A 245 -0.62 -9.21 -19.53
C GLN A 245 0.48 -10.27 -19.72
N VAL A 246 0.83 -10.99 -18.67
CA VAL A 246 1.88 -12.01 -18.74
C VAL A 246 1.34 -13.28 -19.40
N LYS A 247 1.72 -13.52 -20.65
CA LYS A 247 1.53 -14.83 -21.28
C LYS A 247 2.43 -15.84 -20.56
N PRO A 248 1.91 -17.01 -20.14
CA PRO A 248 2.66 -18.04 -19.40
C PRO A 248 3.99 -18.40 -20.05
N ASP A 249 4.02 -18.54 -21.37
CA ASP A 249 5.23 -18.95 -22.13
C ASP A 249 6.35 -17.90 -22.10
N ARG A 250 6.02 -16.62 -22.10
CA ARG A 250 7.02 -15.54 -22.04
C ARG A 250 7.63 -15.43 -20.64
N ALA A 251 6.80 -15.58 -19.62
CA ALA A 251 7.24 -15.62 -18.24
C ALA A 251 8.19 -16.80 -17.98
N ARG A 252 7.85 -18.00 -18.49
CA ARG A 252 8.66 -19.20 -18.34
C ARG A 252 10.05 -19.03 -18.98
N LYS A 253 10.13 -18.45 -20.18
CA LYS A 253 11.43 -18.20 -20.86
C LYS A 253 12.29 -17.18 -20.11
N GLU A 254 11.69 -16.09 -19.64
CA GLU A 254 12.40 -15.08 -18.85
C GLU A 254 12.93 -15.66 -17.53
N LEU A 255 12.19 -16.57 -16.90
CA LEU A 255 12.55 -17.19 -15.64
C LEU A 255 13.67 -18.22 -15.77
N VAL A 256 13.65 -19.04 -16.82
CA VAL A 256 14.74 -19.98 -17.12
C VAL A 256 16.04 -19.21 -17.40
N ASN A 257 15.94 -18.08 -18.08
CA ASN A 257 17.10 -17.22 -18.31
C ASN A 257 17.60 -16.57 -17.00
N LEU A 258 16.69 -16.15 -16.14
CA LEU A 258 17.02 -15.55 -14.82
C LEU A 258 17.76 -16.56 -13.93
N GLN A 259 17.31 -17.80 -13.90
CA GLN A 259 17.93 -18.87 -13.12
C GLN A 259 19.36 -19.13 -13.59
N LYS A 260 19.60 -19.14 -14.92
CA LYS A 260 20.94 -19.25 -15.51
C LYS A 260 21.85 -18.02 -15.30
N GLU A 261 21.27 -16.85 -15.03
CA GLU A 261 22.04 -15.62 -14.77
C GLU A 261 22.41 -15.47 -13.29
N ILE A 262 21.77 -16.22 -12.39
CA ILE A 262 22.02 -16.22 -10.94
C ILE A 262 22.98 -17.36 -10.53
N GLU A 263 23.03 -18.45 -11.30
CA GLU A 263 24.02 -19.52 -11.18
C GLU A 263 25.35 -19.12 -11.85
#